data_a86c420bc0e1542605d31fbd563cabfa
#
_entry.id   a86c420bc0e1542605d31fbd563cabfa
#
_cell.length_a   1.000
_cell.length_b   1.000
_cell.length_c   1.000
_cell.angle_alpha   90.00
_cell.angle_beta   90.00
_cell.angle_gamma   90.00
#
_symmetry.space_group_name_H-M   'P 1'
#
loop_
_entity.id
_entity.type
_entity.pdbx_description
1 polymer ?
#
loop_
_entity_poly.entity_id
_entity_poly.type
_entity_poly.pdbx_seq_one_letter_code
_entity_poly.pdbx_strand_id
1 'polypeptide(L)'
;MSTSSAGNFVHLHVHTEYSTLDGAAKIKPMFAEVERLGMPAIAMSDHGNMFGAYEFQQAAKDSPVKPIIGIEAYVAPSTRHSRTQEFWAGSRERDANVDGEGGKDVSGGGRYTHMTMWAADAQGLRNLFRLSSLASFEGYYMKPRMDRELLAQYGRGIIATTGCPSGEVQTRLRLGQYDEAIAAASAYQDIFGAENYFLELMDHGLSIERQVRDGLLKIARDLHIPLLATNDSHYVTEDQADAHDNLLCVGVGKNKDDPNRFRFSGSGYYLKTAAQMRELFAELPEACDNTLVIAERIGDYSEVFAPVDRMPQFPDVPQGQTQGSFLREKIKVGLGLRYGEQPPVEVLERVETEMAVIEPMGFSSYFLVVADICQYARDNGVPVGPGRGSATGSMIAYLTRITELDPIEHKLLFERFLNPERINPPDVDLDFDDRQRDKMVRYVIDKYGTEYTAQVNTFSTIKAKAAVKDANRILGFPFALGEQISKAMPPDVMGKG
;
A
#
# COMPACT_ATOMS: atom_id res chain seq x y z
N MET A 1 28.07 21.15 -6.12
CA MET A 1 28.65 21.02 -7.47
C MET A 1 27.49 20.73 -8.40
N SER A 2 27.13 21.70 -9.25
CA SER A 2 26.05 21.53 -10.24
C SER A 2 26.57 20.62 -11.35
N THR A 3 26.28 19.32 -11.27
CA THR A 3 26.41 18.44 -12.43
C THR A 3 25.22 18.80 -13.35
N SER A 4 25.53 19.21 -14.56
CA SER A 4 24.59 19.47 -15.64
C SER A 4 23.52 18.37 -15.69
N SER A 5 22.26 18.72 -15.45
CA SER A 5 21.08 17.80 -15.55
C SER A 5 20.85 17.32 -16.99
N ALA A 6 21.49 17.98 -17.97
CA ALA A 6 21.44 17.59 -19.37
C ALA A 6 22.06 16.19 -19.56
N GLY A 7 21.22 15.21 -19.93
CA GLY A 7 21.63 13.84 -20.20
C GLY A 7 21.26 12.83 -19.12
N ASN A 8 20.62 13.21 -18.00
CA ASN A 8 20.12 12.29 -16.97
C ASN A 8 18.66 11.85 -17.25
N PHE A 9 18.11 10.98 -16.40
CA PHE A 9 16.77 10.42 -16.51
C PHE A 9 16.22 10.06 -15.11
N VAL A 10 14.91 10.03 -14.94
CA VAL A 10 14.26 9.55 -13.73
C VAL A 10 13.19 8.52 -14.10
N HIS A 11 13.26 7.33 -13.52
CA HIS A 11 12.22 6.32 -13.67
C HIS A 11 10.99 6.73 -12.83
N LEU A 12 9.89 7.04 -13.52
CA LEU A 12 8.65 7.50 -12.90
C LEU A 12 7.57 6.41 -12.84
N HIS A 13 7.58 5.41 -13.72
CA HIS A 13 6.69 4.27 -13.70
C HIS A 13 7.48 3.03 -13.23
N VAL A 14 7.31 2.67 -11.97
CA VAL A 14 8.09 1.60 -11.31
C VAL A 14 7.22 0.85 -10.32
N HIS A 15 7.22 -0.47 -10.44
CA HIS A 15 6.50 -1.39 -9.57
C HIS A 15 7.45 -2.01 -8.55
N THR A 16 7.18 -1.75 -7.27
CA THR A 16 7.94 -2.34 -6.17
C THR A 16 7.39 -3.72 -5.79
N GLU A 17 8.01 -4.36 -4.79
CA GLU A 17 7.49 -5.59 -4.19
C GLU A 17 6.07 -5.47 -3.61
N TYR A 18 5.53 -4.24 -3.48
CA TYR A 18 4.15 -3.96 -3.06
C TYR A 18 3.14 -3.98 -4.22
N SER A 19 3.58 -4.08 -5.47
CA SER A 19 2.78 -4.60 -6.59
C SER A 19 2.72 -6.13 -6.49
N THR A 20 2.03 -6.63 -5.47
CA THR A 20 2.10 -7.99 -4.92
C THR A 20 1.98 -9.07 -6.01
N LEU A 21 2.99 -9.95 -6.09
CA LEU A 21 3.12 -11.04 -7.07
C LEU A 21 3.24 -10.58 -8.54
N ASP A 22 3.52 -9.30 -8.75
CA ASP A 22 3.79 -8.68 -10.04
C ASP A 22 5.13 -7.93 -10.02
N GLY A 23 5.30 -6.94 -9.16
CA GLY A 23 6.57 -6.26 -8.96
C GLY A 23 7.59 -7.11 -8.17
N ALA A 24 8.84 -7.12 -8.64
CA ALA A 24 9.98 -7.78 -7.99
C ALA A 24 11.07 -6.79 -7.54
N ALA A 25 10.91 -5.48 -7.79
CA ALA A 25 11.88 -4.46 -7.38
C ALA A 25 11.75 -4.19 -5.87
N LYS A 26 12.66 -4.76 -5.08
CA LYS A 26 12.75 -4.48 -3.65
C LYS A 26 13.24 -3.07 -3.40
N ILE A 27 12.59 -2.35 -2.47
CA ILE A 27 12.81 -0.92 -2.24
C ILE A 27 14.28 -0.58 -1.97
N LYS A 28 14.94 -1.22 -1.01
CA LYS A 28 16.35 -0.91 -0.68
C LYS A 28 17.33 -1.20 -1.82
N PRO A 29 17.30 -2.36 -2.49
CA PRO A 29 18.11 -2.62 -3.68
C PRO A 29 17.85 -1.63 -4.82
N MET A 30 16.60 -1.19 -4.99
CA MET A 30 16.22 -0.20 -6.00
C MET A 30 16.88 1.16 -5.75
N PHE A 31 16.85 1.68 -4.51
CA PHE A 31 17.56 2.90 -4.16
C PHE A 31 19.07 2.79 -4.39
N ALA A 32 19.67 1.68 -3.99
CA ALA A 32 21.10 1.43 -4.21
C ALA A 32 21.47 1.41 -5.70
N GLU A 33 20.65 0.81 -6.55
CA GLU A 33 20.87 0.76 -7.99
C GLU A 33 20.71 2.15 -8.63
N VAL A 34 19.68 2.90 -8.26
CA VAL A 34 19.44 4.27 -8.76
C VAL A 34 20.58 5.20 -8.38
N GLU A 35 21.12 5.08 -7.16
CA GLU A 35 22.31 5.81 -6.72
C GLU A 35 23.53 5.42 -7.54
N ARG A 36 23.75 4.11 -7.79
CA ARG A 36 24.82 3.60 -8.65
C ARG A 36 24.73 4.12 -10.09
N LEU A 37 23.50 4.26 -10.61
CA LEU A 37 23.23 4.82 -11.94
C LEU A 37 23.38 6.34 -11.99
N GLY A 38 23.55 7.02 -10.84
CA GLY A 38 23.70 8.47 -10.75
C GLY A 38 22.42 9.25 -11.05
N MET A 39 21.24 8.63 -10.90
CA MET A 39 19.95 9.30 -11.10
C MET A 39 19.54 10.09 -9.86
N PRO A 40 18.94 11.29 -10.01
CA PRO A 40 18.64 12.16 -8.89
C PRO A 40 17.40 11.76 -8.08
N ALA A 41 16.50 10.95 -8.66
CA ALA A 41 15.24 10.57 -8.07
C ALA A 41 14.76 9.21 -8.58
N ILE A 42 13.79 8.62 -7.89
CA ILE A 42 13.08 7.40 -8.28
C ILE A 42 11.63 7.50 -7.83
N ALA A 43 10.69 7.01 -8.63
CA ALA A 43 9.30 6.87 -8.22
C ALA A 43 8.95 5.46 -7.80
N MET A 44 7.88 5.34 -6.99
CA MET A 44 7.06 4.16 -6.88
C MET A 44 5.67 4.44 -7.51
N SER A 45 5.11 3.46 -8.19
CA SER A 45 3.78 3.54 -8.80
C SER A 45 3.10 2.17 -8.77
N ASP A 46 2.99 1.59 -7.57
CA ASP A 46 2.45 0.23 -7.40
C ASP A 46 0.98 0.11 -7.84
N HIS A 47 0.60 -1.07 -8.29
CA HIS A 47 -0.74 -1.38 -8.80
C HIS A 47 -1.82 -1.19 -7.74
N GLY A 48 -2.63 -0.14 -7.90
CA GLY A 48 -3.85 0.12 -7.13
C GLY A 48 -3.67 0.32 -5.63
N ASN A 49 -2.44 0.48 -5.15
CA ASN A 49 -2.16 0.65 -3.72
C ASN A 49 -0.95 1.56 -3.46
N MET A 50 -0.81 1.98 -2.21
CA MET A 50 0.30 2.80 -1.72
C MET A 50 0.95 2.19 -0.47
N PHE A 51 0.89 0.87 -0.34
CA PHE A 51 1.34 0.16 0.85
C PHE A 51 2.83 0.34 1.13
N GLY A 52 3.65 0.45 0.09
CA GLY A 52 5.08 0.68 0.17
C GLY A 52 5.50 2.10 0.53
N ALA A 53 4.59 3.08 0.54
CA ALA A 53 4.92 4.51 0.63
C ALA A 53 5.75 4.87 1.86
N TYR A 54 5.45 4.29 3.03
CA TYR A 54 6.20 4.54 4.25
C TYR A 54 7.62 3.97 4.18
N GLU A 55 7.78 2.71 3.75
CA GLU A 55 9.08 2.07 3.61
C GLU A 55 9.94 2.78 2.55
N PHE A 56 9.30 3.20 1.45
CA PHE A 56 9.95 3.96 0.38
C PHE A 56 10.51 5.30 0.89
N GLN A 57 9.71 6.06 1.67
CA GLN A 57 10.15 7.28 2.32
C GLN A 57 11.27 7.05 3.35
N GLN A 58 11.21 5.93 4.11
CA GLN A 58 12.28 5.61 5.07
C GLN A 58 13.59 5.24 4.35
N ALA A 59 13.53 4.46 3.26
CA ALA A 59 14.72 4.11 2.48
C ALA A 59 15.41 5.33 1.87
N ALA A 60 14.64 6.35 1.49
CA ALA A 60 15.18 7.60 0.95
C ALA A 60 15.98 8.41 1.98
N LYS A 61 15.76 8.24 3.30
CA LYS A 61 16.52 8.97 4.32
C LYS A 61 18.01 8.60 4.36
N ASP A 62 18.32 7.38 3.93
CA ASP A 62 19.69 6.84 3.92
C ASP A 62 20.33 6.94 2.52
N SER A 63 19.70 7.65 1.56
CA SER A 63 20.14 7.78 0.18
C SER A 63 20.08 9.24 -0.30
N PRO A 64 20.98 9.66 -1.21
CA PRO A 64 20.88 10.97 -1.86
C PRO A 64 19.74 11.04 -2.91
N VAL A 65 19.09 9.91 -3.22
CA VAL A 65 18.06 9.79 -4.24
C VAL A 65 16.72 10.31 -3.68
N LYS A 66 16.13 11.26 -4.40
CA LYS A 66 14.83 11.85 -4.03
C LYS A 66 13.68 10.86 -4.25
N PRO A 67 12.82 10.56 -3.26
CA PRO A 67 11.66 9.72 -3.43
C PRO A 67 10.52 10.47 -4.14
N ILE A 68 9.84 9.80 -5.06
CA ILE A 68 8.62 10.27 -5.70
C ILE A 68 7.54 9.23 -5.42
N ILE A 69 6.53 9.61 -4.64
CA ILE A 69 5.49 8.67 -4.19
C ILE A 69 4.26 8.78 -5.08
N GLY A 70 3.86 7.67 -5.65
CA GLY A 70 2.76 7.58 -6.59
C GLY A 70 2.05 6.23 -6.55
N ILE A 71 1.18 6.04 -7.53
CA ILE A 71 0.34 4.86 -7.72
C ILE A 71 0.04 4.67 -9.22
N GLU A 72 0.05 3.44 -9.71
CA GLU A 72 -0.66 3.11 -10.93
C GLU A 72 -2.10 2.72 -10.55
N ALA A 73 -3.01 3.65 -10.72
CA ALA A 73 -4.40 3.51 -10.31
C ALA A 73 -5.21 2.68 -11.32
N TYR A 74 -6.15 1.92 -10.79
CA TYR A 74 -7.22 1.35 -11.59
C TYR A 74 -8.37 2.36 -11.70
N VAL A 75 -8.77 2.70 -12.92
CA VAL A 75 -9.85 3.64 -13.20
C VAL A 75 -11.04 2.88 -13.80
N ALA A 76 -12.22 3.01 -13.20
CA ALA A 76 -13.44 2.41 -13.70
C ALA A 76 -13.83 3.03 -15.05
N PRO A 77 -14.30 2.26 -16.04
CA PRO A 77 -14.69 2.79 -17.35
C PRO A 77 -15.82 3.82 -17.28
N SER A 78 -16.70 3.76 -16.29
CA SER A 78 -17.79 4.73 -16.05
C SER A 78 -17.74 5.22 -14.60
N THR A 79 -18.29 4.47 -13.65
CA THR A 79 -18.31 4.84 -12.22
C THR A 79 -17.74 3.72 -11.37
N ARG A 80 -17.05 4.11 -10.27
CA ARG A 80 -16.51 3.17 -9.29
C ARG A 80 -17.55 2.26 -8.64
N HIS A 81 -18.81 2.69 -8.63
CA HIS A 81 -19.92 1.93 -8.06
C HIS A 81 -20.46 0.84 -8.98
N SER A 82 -20.17 0.91 -10.30
CA SER A 82 -20.57 -0.12 -11.26
C SER A 82 -19.88 -1.47 -10.94
N ARG A 83 -20.64 -2.54 -11.01
CA ARG A 83 -20.15 -3.92 -10.86
C ARG A 83 -20.36 -4.73 -12.15
N THR A 84 -20.56 -4.03 -13.26
CA THR A 84 -20.73 -4.60 -14.59
C THR A 84 -19.46 -4.42 -15.41
N GLN A 85 -19.26 -5.30 -16.38
CA GLN A 85 -18.19 -5.19 -17.36
C GLN A 85 -18.63 -4.24 -18.47
N GLU A 86 -17.75 -3.34 -18.87
CA GLU A 86 -17.98 -2.37 -19.93
C GLU A 86 -16.91 -2.53 -21.00
N PHE A 87 -17.35 -2.72 -22.23
CA PHE A 87 -16.49 -2.88 -23.40
C PHE A 87 -16.76 -1.74 -24.40
N TRP A 88 -15.70 -1.19 -24.96
CA TRP A 88 -15.75 -0.08 -25.90
C TRP A 88 -15.70 -0.56 -27.35
N ALA A 89 -15.21 -1.79 -27.59
CA ALA A 89 -15.25 -2.41 -28.90
C ALA A 89 -16.63 -3.01 -29.23
N GLY A 90 -16.97 -3.11 -30.48
CA GLY A 90 -18.12 -3.85 -30.97
C GLY A 90 -18.01 -5.36 -30.65
N SER A 91 -19.14 -6.09 -30.70
CA SER A 91 -19.21 -7.51 -30.32
C SER A 91 -18.28 -8.46 -31.09
N ARG A 92 -17.76 -8.04 -32.26
CA ARG A 92 -16.83 -8.81 -33.10
C ARG A 92 -15.35 -8.60 -32.80
N GLU A 93 -15.01 -7.58 -32.01
CA GLU A 93 -13.63 -7.14 -31.73
C GLU A 93 -13.19 -7.44 -30.29
N ARG A 94 -14.03 -8.12 -29.51
CA ARG A 94 -13.76 -8.51 -28.14
C ARG A 94 -12.84 -9.73 -28.10
N ASP A 95 -11.61 -9.59 -28.57
CA ASP A 95 -10.64 -10.65 -28.40
C ASP A 95 -10.10 -10.63 -26.96
N ALA A 96 -10.09 -11.82 -26.36
CA ALA A 96 -9.46 -12.05 -25.08
C ALA A 96 -7.98 -11.59 -25.13
N ASN A 97 -7.45 -11.14 -24.00
CA ASN A 97 -6.04 -10.77 -23.77
C ASN A 97 -5.09 -11.74 -24.50
N VAL A 98 -4.60 -11.35 -25.66
CA VAL A 98 -3.74 -12.21 -26.46
C VAL A 98 -2.29 -12.14 -25.98
N ASP A 99 -1.90 -11.02 -25.31
CA ASP A 99 -0.49 -10.78 -24.94
C ASP A 99 -0.28 -10.41 -23.45
N GLY A 100 -1.27 -10.60 -22.60
CA GLY A 100 -1.12 -10.29 -21.16
C GLY A 100 -1.03 -8.79 -20.79
N GLU A 101 -0.88 -7.91 -21.76
CA GLU A 101 -0.67 -6.46 -21.58
C GLU A 101 -1.87 -5.65 -22.07
N GLY A 102 -3.04 -5.90 -21.53
CA GLY A 102 -4.27 -5.21 -21.91
C GLY A 102 -4.71 -5.58 -23.32
N GLY A 103 -5.69 -6.45 -23.45
CA GLY A 103 -6.28 -6.82 -24.73
C GLY A 103 -6.70 -5.61 -25.58
N LYS A 104 -7.26 -5.85 -26.76
CA LYS A 104 -7.74 -4.81 -27.68
C LYS A 104 -8.82 -3.91 -27.08
N ASP A 105 -9.39 -4.27 -25.94
CA ASP A 105 -10.47 -3.58 -25.25
C ASP A 105 -10.11 -3.26 -23.79
N VAL A 106 -11.06 -2.80 -23.00
CA VAL A 106 -10.88 -2.39 -21.59
C VAL A 106 -10.26 -3.52 -20.77
N SER A 107 -9.20 -3.20 -20.01
CA SER A 107 -8.43 -4.15 -19.21
C SER A 107 -9.28 -4.86 -18.15
N GLY A 108 -8.76 -5.99 -17.64
CA GLY A 108 -9.46 -6.78 -16.65
C GLY A 108 -10.81 -7.32 -17.11
N GLY A 109 -10.98 -7.53 -18.44
CA GLY A 109 -12.24 -7.96 -19.02
C GLY A 109 -13.34 -6.92 -18.91
N GLY A 110 -13.03 -5.67 -19.17
CA GLY A 110 -14.00 -4.56 -19.16
C GLY A 110 -14.25 -3.97 -17.76
N ARG A 111 -13.32 -4.08 -16.83
CA ARG A 111 -13.54 -3.63 -15.45
C ARG A 111 -12.78 -2.37 -15.07
N TYR A 112 -11.63 -2.11 -15.68
CA TYR A 112 -10.77 -0.97 -15.36
C TYR A 112 -9.82 -0.63 -16.50
N THR A 113 -9.29 0.59 -16.45
CA THR A 113 -8.10 1.04 -17.18
C THR A 113 -7.03 1.45 -16.17
N HIS A 114 -5.81 1.78 -16.63
CA HIS A 114 -4.71 2.19 -15.78
C HIS A 114 -4.43 3.69 -15.92
N MET A 115 -3.91 4.30 -14.85
CA MET A 115 -3.44 5.68 -14.84
C MET A 115 -2.31 5.83 -13.82
N THR A 116 -1.15 6.30 -14.26
CA THR A 116 -0.02 6.56 -13.37
C THR A 116 -0.12 7.96 -12.79
N MET A 117 0.05 8.08 -11.47
CA MET A 117 -0.08 9.34 -10.74
C MET A 117 0.98 9.47 -9.66
N TRP A 118 1.47 10.69 -9.41
CA TRP A 118 2.42 11.02 -8.34
C TRP A 118 1.97 12.23 -7.56
N ALA A 119 2.29 12.23 -6.26
CA ALA A 119 2.10 13.40 -5.43
C ALA A 119 3.14 14.47 -5.77
N ALA A 120 2.69 15.68 -6.10
CA ALA A 120 3.59 16.83 -6.29
C ALA A 120 4.05 17.43 -4.95
N ASP A 121 3.22 17.32 -3.92
CA ASP A 121 3.44 17.89 -2.60
C ASP A 121 2.76 17.05 -1.50
N ALA A 122 2.87 17.49 -0.25
CA ALA A 122 2.26 16.85 0.90
C ALA A 122 0.72 16.75 0.80
N GLN A 123 0.06 17.76 0.21
CA GLN A 123 -1.38 17.72 0.01
C GLN A 123 -1.76 16.67 -1.05
N GLY A 124 -1.01 16.62 -2.15
CA GLY A 124 -1.17 15.60 -3.19
C GLY A 124 -0.99 14.18 -2.62
N LEU A 125 -0.02 13.97 -1.72
CA LEU A 125 0.18 12.67 -1.08
C LEU A 125 -1.00 12.28 -0.19
N ARG A 126 -1.55 13.20 0.60
CA ARG A 126 -2.78 12.94 1.38
C ARG A 126 -3.96 12.62 0.46
N ASN A 127 -4.06 13.32 -0.67
CA ASN A 127 -5.10 13.07 -1.66
C ASN A 127 -4.95 11.69 -2.31
N LEU A 128 -3.73 11.26 -2.66
CA LEU A 128 -3.48 9.91 -3.17
C LEU A 128 -3.85 8.83 -2.15
N PHE A 129 -3.51 9.01 -0.88
CA PHE A 129 -3.94 8.09 0.19
C PHE A 129 -5.47 8.01 0.29
N ARG A 130 -6.15 9.17 0.19
CA ARG A 130 -7.61 9.21 0.22
C ARG A 130 -8.22 8.52 -1.01
N LEU A 131 -7.71 8.78 -2.20
CA LEU A 131 -8.12 8.13 -3.45
C LEU A 131 -7.95 6.61 -3.39
N SER A 132 -6.79 6.12 -2.96
CA SER A 132 -6.51 4.69 -2.81
C SER A 132 -7.46 4.02 -1.80
N SER A 133 -7.76 4.69 -0.68
CA SER A 133 -8.71 4.21 0.32
C SER A 133 -10.13 4.14 -0.22
N LEU A 134 -10.62 5.20 -0.86
CA LEU A 134 -11.97 5.24 -1.45
C LEU A 134 -12.11 4.26 -2.61
N ALA A 135 -11.07 4.08 -3.43
CA ALA A 135 -11.04 3.04 -4.46
C ALA A 135 -11.27 1.64 -3.88
N SER A 136 -10.68 1.38 -2.70
CA SER A 136 -10.84 0.10 -2.01
C SER A 136 -12.22 -0.06 -1.35
N PHE A 137 -12.73 0.99 -0.69
CA PHE A 137 -13.99 0.91 0.06
C PHE A 137 -15.23 0.98 -0.85
N GLU A 138 -15.21 1.85 -1.84
CA GLU A 138 -16.37 2.12 -2.69
C GLU A 138 -16.24 1.46 -4.08
N GLY A 139 -15.02 1.40 -4.61
CA GLY A 139 -14.73 1.02 -5.99
C GLY A 139 -14.32 -0.42 -6.21
N TYR A 140 -14.18 -1.25 -5.17
CA TYR A 140 -13.63 -2.60 -5.31
C TYR A 140 -14.52 -3.50 -6.18
N TYR A 141 -14.02 -3.84 -7.35
CA TYR A 141 -14.57 -4.86 -8.24
C TYR A 141 -13.43 -5.57 -8.97
N MET A 142 -12.96 -6.67 -8.39
CA MET A 142 -11.74 -7.41 -8.73
C MET A 142 -10.45 -6.63 -8.40
N LYS A 143 -10.46 -5.30 -8.53
CA LYS A 143 -9.39 -4.37 -8.19
C LYS A 143 -10.00 -3.13 -7.53
N PRO A 144 -9.25 -2.39 -6.72
CA PRO A 144 -9.68 -1.12 -6.15
C PRO A 144 -9.70 -0.05 -7.25
N ARG A 145 -10.88 0.46 -7.62
CA ARG A 145 -11.04 1.37 -8.75
C ARG A 145 -11.47 2.76 -8.32
N MET A 146 -10.79 3.75 -8.87
CA MET A 146 -11.23 5.14 -8.85
C MET A 146 -12.14 5.43 -10.04
N ASP A 147 -12.71 6.63 -10.08
CA ASP A 147 -13.40 7.17 -11.26
C ASP A 147 -13.10 8.66 -11.42
N ARG A 148 -13.57 9.26 -12.51
CA ARG A 148 -13.33 10.69 -12.79
C ARG A 148 -13.92 11.62 -11.72
N GLU A 149 -15.00 11.22 -11.05
CA GLU A 149 -15.59 11.99 -9.95
C GLU A 149 -14.61 12.11 -8.77
N LEU A 150 -14.04 10.99 -8.32
CA LEU A 150 -13.03 11.01 -7.26
C LEU A 150 -11.77 11.76 -7.68
N LEU A 151 -11.31 11.55 -8.91
CA LEU A 151 -10.14 12.24 -9.44
C LEU A 151 -10.35 13.76 -9.48
N ALA A 152 -11.53 14.23 -9.90
CA ALA A 152 -11.88 15.65 -9.88
C ALA A 152 -11.93 16.23 -8.46
N GLN A 153 -12.42 15.43 -7.49
CA GLN A 153 -12.51 15.87 -6.10
C GLN A 153 -11.16 15.96 -5.40
N TYR A 154 -10.23 15.06 -5.70
CA TYR A 154 -8.95 14.91 -4.99
C TYR A 154 -7.72 15.10 -5.90
N GLY A 155 -7.86 15.56 -7.13
CA GLY A 155 -6.75 15.71 -8.08
C GLY A 155 -5.74 16.81 -7.76
N ARG A 156 -6.05 17.74 -6.84
CA ARG A 156 -5.14 18.83 -6.48
C ARG A 156 -3.84 18.31 -5.87
N GLY A 157 -2.71 18.82 -6.36
CA GLY A 157 -1.37 18.42 -5.92
C GLY A 157 -0.93 17.04 -6.46
N ILE A 158 -1.61 16.56 -7.52
CA ILE A 158 -1.27 15.31 -8.19
C ILE A 158 -0.80 15.61 -9.63
N ILE A 159 0.27 14.96 -10.04
CA ILE A 159 0.71 14.87 -11.43
C ILE A 159 0.26 13.51 -11.96
N ALA A 160 -0.34 13.47 -13.14
CA ALA A 160 -0.91 12.27 -13.74
C ALA A 160 -0.48 12.08 -15.19
N THR A 161 -0.64 10.86 -15.70
CA THR A 161 -0.37 10.53 -17.10
C THR A 161 -1.53 9.74 -17.72
N THR A 162 -1.43 9.50 -19.03
CA THR A 162 -2.34 8.57 -19.72
C THR A 162 -2.18 7.12 -19.28
N GLY A 163 -1.14 6.78 -18.50
CA GLY A 163 -0.81 5.42 -18.07
C GLY A 163 -0.12 4.56 -19.14
N CYS A 164 0.03 3.28 -18.84
CA CYS A 164 0.59 2.25 -19.70
C CYS A 164 -0.35 1.92 -20.90
N PRO A 165 -0.02 0.93 -21.77
CA PRO A 165 -0.92 0.48 -22.83
C PRO A 165 -2.35 0.10 -22.40
N SER A 166 -2.57 -0.17 -21.12
CA SER A 166 -3.89 -0.40 -20.52
C SER A 166 -4.64 0.87 -20.11
N GLY A 167 -4.09 2.06 -20.36
CA GLY A 167 -4.74 3.35 -20.11
C GLY A 167 -5.95 3.57 -21.01
N GLU A 168 -6.86 4.47 -20.61
CA GLU A 168 -8.08 4.76 -21.39
C GLU A 168 -7.74 5.34 -22.77
N VAL A 169 -6.86 6.34 -22.82
CA VAL A 169 -6.47 7.00 -24.07
C VAL A 169 -5.85 6.01 -25.06
N GLN A 170 -4.90 5.18 -24.59
CA GLN A 170 -4.23 4.16 -25.40
C GLN A 170 -5.23 3.09 -25.88
N THR A 171 -6.13 2.66 -25.01
CA THR A 171 -7.16 1.67 -25.38
C THR A 171 -8.10 2.21 -26.45
N ARG A 172 -8.55 3.47 -26.35
CA ARG A 172 -9.38 4.13 -27.38
C ARG A 172 -8.63 4.22 -28.72
N LEU A 173 -7.34 4.60 -28.68
CA LEU A 173 -6.50 4.65 -29.89
C LEU A 173 -6.38 3.28 -30.58
N ARG A 174 -6.17 2.20 -29.82
CA ARG A 174 -6.11 0.82 -30.35
C ARG A 174 -7.41 0.36 -30.98
N LEU A 175 -8.54 0.86 -30.49
CA LEU A 175 -9.87 0.60 -31.04
C LEU A 175 -10.20 1.49 -32.26
N GLY A 176 -9.30 2.39 -32.67
CA GLY A 176 -9.56 3.35 -33.75
C GLY A 176 -10.53 4.48 -33.36
N GLN A 177 -10.76 4.68 -32.06
CA GLN A 177 -11.69 5.68 -31.51
C GLN A 177 -10.90 6.96 -31.14
N TYR A 178 -10.41 7.67 -32.16
CA TYR A 178 -9.56 8.85 -31.94
C TYR A 178 -10.30 9.99 -31.21
N ASP A 179 -11.57 10.24 -31.60
CA ASP A 179 -12.36 11.32 -31.02
C ASP A 179 -12.65 11.06 -29.52
N GLU A 180 -12.88 9.83 -29.14
CA GLU A 180 -13.04 9.42 -27.74
C GLU A 180 -11.70 9.47 -26.98
N ALA A 181 -10.60 9.14 -27.64
CA ALA A 181 -9.26 9.21 -27.04
C ALA A 181 -8.87 10.64 -26.69
N ILE A 182 -9.06 11.59 -27.65
CA ILE A 182 -8.76 13.01 -27.40
C ILE A 182 -9.72 13.62 -26.38
N ALA A 183 -11.01 13.25 -26.39
CA ALA A 183 -11.97 13.67 -25.38
C ALA A 183 -11.59 13.17 -23.97
N ALA A 184 -11.13 11.93 -23.84
CA ALA A 184 -10.64 11.39 -22.59
C ALA A 184 -9.39 12.14 -22.10
N ALA A 185 -8.41 12.38 -22.98
CA ALA A 185 -7.19 13.13 -22.64
C ALA A 185 -7.51 14.57 -22.20
N SER A 186 -8.43 15.26 -22.90
CA SER A 186 -8.88 16.60 -22.52
C SER A 186 -9.57 16.61 -21.16
N ALA A 187 -10.44 15.65 -20.89
CA ALA A 187 -11.14 15.56 -19.60
C ALA A 187 -10.18 15.33 -18.43
N TYR A 188 -9.12 14.53 -18.60
CA TYR A 188 -8.10 14.35 -17.58
C TYR A 188 -7.20 15.59 -17.44
N GLN A 189 -6.88 16.26 -18.54
CA GLN A 189 -6.16 17.53 -18.50
C GLN A 189 -6.96 18.60 -17.71
N ASP A 190 -8.29 18.65 -17.87
CA ASP A 190 -9.15 19.55 -17.10
C ASP A 190 -9.15 19.21 -15.59
N ILE A 191 -9.10 17.93 -15.24
CA ILE A 191 -9.07 17.47 -13.84
C ILE A 191 -7.75 17.84 -13.16
N PHE A 192 -6.60 17.56 -13.78
CA PHE A 192 -5.29 17.72 -13.14
C PHE A 192 -4.64 19.08 -13.44
N GLY A 193 -5.09 19.77 -14.50
CA GLY A 193 -4.50 20.98 -15.03
C GLY A 193 -3.43 20.70 -16.10
N ALA A 194 -3.29 21.62 -17.06
CA ALA A 194 -2.42 21.46 -18.23
C ALA A 194 -0.94 21.18 -17.87
N GLU A 195 -0.48 21.69 -16.74
CA GLU A 195 0.90 21.51 -16.26
C GLU A 195 1.13 20.16 -15.54
N ASN A 196 0.07 19.45 -15.15
CA ASN A 196 0.12 18.28 -14.32
C ASN A 196 -0.35 17.00 -15.02
N TYR A 197 -0.66 17.08 -16.32
CA TYR A 197 -1.08 15.92 -17.09
C TYR A 197 -0.14 15.70 -18.28
N PHE A 198 0.33 14.45 -18.47
CA PHE A 198 1.32 14.08 -19.46
C PHE A 198 0.83 12.91 -20.31
N LEU A 199 1.23 12.87 -21.58
CA LEU A 199 1.06 11.68 -22.41
C LEU A 199 2.25 10.73 -22.22
N GLU A 200 2.00 9.57 -21.68
CA GLU A 200 3.01 8.56 -21.35
C GLU A 200 3.36 7.73 -22.57
N LEU A 201 4.65 7.62 -22.84
CA LEU A 201 5.23 6.83 -23.93
C LEU A 201 6.14 5.74 -23.35
N MET A 202 5.99 4.52 -23.86
CA MET A 202 6.84 3.36 -23.57
C MET A 202 7.41 2.79 -24.86
N ASP A 203 8.58 2.16 -24.79
CA ASP A 203 9.17 1.44 -25.92
C ASP A 203 9.94 0.19 -25.44
N HIS A 204 9.21 -0.92 -25.41
CA HIS A 204 9.73 -2.28 -25.23
C HIS A 204 9.79 -3.03 -26.55
N GLY A 205 9.57 -2.35 -27.67
CA GLY A 205 9.49 -2.95 -28.99
C GLY A 205 8.18 -3.70 -29.27
N LEU A 206 7.14 -3.46 -28.47
CA LEU A 206 5.85 -4.14 -28.61
C LEU A 206 4.99 -3.54 -29.73
N SER A 207 4.21 -4.38 -30.38
CA SER A 207 3.27 -3.94 -31.40
C SER A 207 2.19 -2.99 -30.85
N ILE A 208 1.75 -3.24 -29.62
CA ILE A 208 0.74 -2.46 -28.93
C ILE A 208 1.21 -1.01 -28.67
N GLU A 209 2.48 -0.81 -28.31
CA GLU A 209 3.08 0.52 -28.11
C GLU A 209 3.19 1.29 -29.41
N ARG A 210 3.64 0.60 -30.48
CA ARG A 210 3.73 1.20 -31.83
C ARG A 210 2.38 1.63 -32.39
N GLN A 211 1.32 0.85 -32.13
CA GLN A 211 -0.04 1.17 -32.61
C GLN A 211 -0.56 2.49 -32.04
N VAL A 212 -0.20 2.83 -30.80
CA VAL A 212 -0.74 4.04 -30.15
C VAL A 212 0.14 5.26 -30.30
N ARG A 213 1.44 5.08 -30.62
CA ARG A 213 2.45 6.15 -30.65
C ARG A 213 2.03 7.37 -31.49
N ASP A 214 1.64 7.13 -32.75
CA ASP A 214 1.25 8.23 -33.66
C ASP A 214 0.00 8.97 -33.16
N GLY A 215 -0.96 8.24 -32.61
CA GLY A 215 -2.15 8.81 -32.01
C GLY A 215 -1.85 9.66 -30.79
N LEU A 216 -0.98 9.18 -29.89
CA LEU A 216 -0.52 9.94 -28.73
C LEU A 216 0.24 11.20 -29.14
N LEU A 217 1.16 11.13 -30.12
CA LEU A 217 1.88 12.29 -30.64
C LEU A 217 0.95 13.32 -31.30
N LYS A 218 -0.13 12.86 -31.93
CA LYS A 218 -1.14 13.76 -32.49
C LYS A 218 -1.95 14.44 -31.39
N ILE A 219 -2.40 13.71 -30.38
CA ILE A 219 -3.12 14.29 -29.22
C ILE A 219 -2.23 15.28 -28.47
N ALA A 220 -0.92 14.97 -28.29
CA ALA A 220 0.05 15.88 -27.68
C ALA A 220 0.07 17.26 -28.37
N ARG A 221 0.09 17.26 -29.69
CA ARG A 221 0.09 18.50 -30.49
C ARG A 221 -1.26 19.23 -30.41
N ASP A 222 -2.36 18.47 -30.55
CA ASP A 222 -3.71 19.05 -30.66
C ASP A 222 -4.17 19.66 -29.31
N LEU A 223 -3.79 19.06 -28.18
CA LEU A 223 -4.15 19.51 -26.82
C LEU A 223 -3.01 20.21 -26.06
N HIS A 224 -1.83 20.35 -26.68
CA HIS A 224 -0.61 20.88 -26.05
C HIS A 224 -0.24 20.16 -24.74
N ILE A 225 -0.42 18.83 -24.70
CA ILE A 225 -0.05 18.00 -23.54
C ILE A 225 1.40 17.54 -23.70
N PRO A 226 2.28 17.75 -22.69
CA PRO A 226 3.68 17.32 -22.78
C PRO A 226 3.81 15.80 -22.78
N LEU A 227 4.85 15.31 -23.47
CA LEU A 227 5.20 13.88 -23.54
C LEU A 227 6.04 13.48 -22.33
N LEU A 228 5.92 12.23 -21.90
CA LEU A 228 6.70 11.65 -20.83
C LEU A 228 7.17 10.23 -21.20
N ALA A 229 8.48 9.98 -21.16
CA ALA A 229 9.06 8.66 -21.37
C ALA A 229 9.08 7.88 -20.05
N THR A 230 8.57 6.64 -20.06
CA THR A 230 8.65 5.71 -18.92
C THR A 230 9.09 4.32 -19.38
N ASN A 231 9.37 3.43 -18.43
CA ASN A 231 9.82 2.08 -18.72
C ASN A 231 9.02 0.99 -18.00
N ASP A 232 8.00 1.34 -17.24
CA ASP A 232 7.14 0.37 -16.53
C ASP A 232 7.98 -0.73 -15.82
N SER A 233 8.97 -0.27 -15.03
CA SER A 233 9.99 -1.16 -14.48
C SER A 233 9.42 -2.02 -13.36
N HIS A 234 9.56 -3.34 -13.47
CA HIS A 234 9.06 -4.34 -12.52
C HIS A 234 10.14 -5.04 -11.72
N TYR A 235 11.41 -4.87 -12.08
CA TYR A 235 12.57 -5.40 -11.37
C TYR A 235 13.78 -4.46 -11.53
N VAL A 236 14.78 -4.67 -10.68
CA VAL A 236 15.90 -3.70 -10.55
C VAL A 236 16.92 -3.84 -11.67
N THR A 237 17.36 -5.06 -11.97
CA THR A 237 18.42 -5.34 -12.95
C THR A 237 17.98 -6.36 -13.99
N GLU A 238 18.53 -6.32 -15.21
CA GLU A 238 18.09 -7.14 -16.34
C GLU A 238 18.16 -8.65 -16.07
N ASP A 239 19.13 -9.11 -15.29
CA ASP A 239 19.29 -10.52 -14.93
C ASP A 239 18.17 -11.04 -14.01
N GLN A 240 17.35 -10.17 -13.43
CA GLN A 240 16.18 -10.54 -12.63
C GLN A 240 14.94 -10.91 -13.46
N ALA A 241 14.98 -10.76 -14.78
CA ALA A 241 13.85 -11.04 -15.66
C ALA A 241 13.28 -12.46 -15.50
N ASP A 242 14.15 -13.49 -15.39
CA ASP A 242 13.69 -14.87 -15.18
C ASP A 242 13.08 -15.08 -13.78
N ALA A 243 13.62 -14.44 -12.75
CA ALA A 243 13.06 -14.49 -11.40
C ALA A 243 11.70 -13.80 -11.33
N HIS A 244 11.54 -12.67 -12.02
CA HIS A 244 10.27 -11.97 -12.18
C HIS A 244 9.24 -12.83 -12.92
N ASP A 245 9.60 -13.49 -14.02
CA ASP A 245 8.72 -14.40 -14.76
C ASP A 245 8.25 -15.59 -13.88
N ASN A 246 9.11 -16.08 -12.99
CA ASN A 246 8.73 -17.10 -12.02
C ASN A 246 7.74 -16.53 -10.97
N LEU A 247 7.90 -15.28 -10.52
CA LEU A 247 6.98 -14.61 -9.60
C LEU A 247 5.59 -14.47 -10.23
N LEU A 248 5.51 -14.08 -11.52
CA LEU A 248 4.24 -14.01 -12.25
C LEU A 248 3.53 -15.38 -12.31
N CYS A 249 4.29 -16.48 -12.50
CA CYS A 249 3.73 -17.83 -12.44
C CYS A 249 3.08 -18.14 -11.08
N VAL A 250 3.68 -17.67 -9.98
CA VAL A 250 3.10 -17.79 -8.64
C VAL A 250 1.79 -17.00 -8.57
N GLY A 251 1.79 -15.75 -9.03
CA GLY A 251 0.65 -14.83 -9.01
C GLY A 251 -0.56 -15.35 -9.78
N VAL A 252 -0.35 -15.87 -10.99
CA VAL A 252 -1.43 -16.40 -11.84
C VAL A 252 -1.76 -17.87 -11.61
N GLY A 253 -1.03 -18.56 -10.72
CA GLY A 253 -1.27 -19.96 -10.40
C GLY A 253 -0.95 -20.95 -11.54
N LYS A 254 -0.07 -20.58 -12.47
CA LYS A 254 0.27 -21.35 -13.67
C LYS A 254 1.69 -21.92 -13.61
N ASN A 255 1.97 -22.92 -14.41
CA ASN A 255 3.33 -23.45 -14.61
C ASN A 255 4.07 -22.60 -15.64
N LYS A 256 5.41 -22.60 -15.56
CA LYS A 256 6.28 -21.81 -16.44
C LYS A 256 6.10 -22.18 -17.93
N ASP A 257 5.84 -23.44 -18.21
CA ASP A 257 5.67 -23.97 -19.57
C ASP A 257 4.23 -23.84 -20.11
N ASP A 258 3.27 -23.30 -19.35
CA ASP A 258 1.92 -23.07 -19.85
C ASP A 258 1.94 -21.98 -20.93
N PRO A 259 1.60 -22.29 -22.20
CA PRO A 259 1.64 -21.33 -23.31
C PRO A 259 0.60 -20.20 -23.18
N ASN A 260 -0.45 -20.42 -22.38
CA ASN A 260 -1.57 -19.49 -22.20
C ASN A 260 -1.47 -18.70 -20.88
N ARG A 261 -0.32 -18.69 -20.22
CA ARG A 261 -0.14 -17.89 -19.02
C ARG A 261 0.18 -16.43 -19.35
N PHE A 262 -0.14 -15.56 -18.43
CA PHE A 262 0.35 -14.19 -18.43
C PHE A 262 1.88 -14.18 -18.30
N ARG A 263 2.55 -13.39 -19.12
CA ARG A 263 3.99 -13.12 -19.06
C ARG A 263 4.31 -11.81 -19.78
N PHE A 264 5.36 -11.16 -19.38
CA PHE A 264 5.90 -10.03 -20.10
C PHE A 264 6.70 -10.48 -21.32
N SER A 265 6.65 -9.68 -22.37
CA SER A 265 7.41 -9.95 -23.59
C SER A 265 8.78 -9.29 -23.50
N GLY A 266 9.86 -10.08 -23.52
CA GLY A 266 11.23 -9.58 -23.40
C GLY A 266 11.72 -9.40 -21.97
N SER A 267 12.88 -8.76 -21.80
CA SER A 267 13.56 -8.51 -20.52
C SER A 267 13.74 -7.01 -20.21
N GLY A 268 13.01 -6.15 -20.91
CA GLY A 268 13.24 -4.69 -20.87
C GLY A 268 12.65 -3.94 -19.67
N TYR A 269 12.04 -4.61 -18.71
CA TYR A 269 11.29 -3.99 -17.59
C TYR A 269 12.14 -3.77 -16.34
N TYR A 270 13.44 -3.47 -16.52
CA TYR A 270 14.38 -3.16 -15.44
C TYR A 270 14.71 -1.65 -15.40
N LEU A 271 15.43 -1.21 -14.38
CA LEU A 271 15.89 0.16 -14.27
C LEU A 271 17.01 0.42 -15.27
N LYS A 272 16.66 0.80 -16.49
CA LYS A 272 17.59 1.14 -17.56
C LYS A 272 18.42 2.38 -17.18
N THR A 273 19.65 2.45 -17.68
CA THR A 273 20.50 3.65 -17.54
C THR A 273 19.88 4.84 -18.27
N ALA A 274 20.23 6.07 -17.87
CA ALA A 274 19.80 7.27 -18.58
C ALA A 274 20.18 7.23 -20.08
N ALA A 275 21.36 6.70 -20.41
CA ALA A 275 21.80 6.55 -21.80
C ALA A 275 20.89 5.60 -22.59
N GLN A 276 20.52 4.44 -22.02
CA GLN A 276 19.61 3.50 -22.68
C GLN A 276 18.22 4.12 -22.90
N MET A 277 17.66 4.81 -21.89
CA MET A 277 16.37 5.47 -22.06
C MET A 277 16.40 6.58 -23.11
N ARG A 278 17.45 7.40 -23.11
CA ARG A 278 17.62 8.46 -24.12
C ARG A 278 17.90 7.95 -25.54
N GLU A 279 18.49 6.77 -25.67
CA GLU A 279 18.63 6.10 -26.95
C GLU A 279 17.28 5.61 -27.48
N LEU A 280 16.44 4.98 -26.63
CA LEU A 280 15.09 4.56 -27.01
C LEU A 280 14.19 5.72 -27.45
N PHE A 281 14.36 6.90 -26.85
CA PHE A 281 13.58 8.10 -27.15
C PHE A 281 14.42 9.18 -27.85
N ALA A 282 15.42 8.80 -28.66
CA ALA A 282 16.31 9.76 -29.33
C ALA A 282 15.57 10.76 -30.25
N GLU A 283 14.43 10.36 -30.80
CA GLU A 283 13.57 11.21 -31.63
C GLU A 283 12.67 12.17 -30.81
N LEU A 284 12.53 11.93 -29.51
CA LEU A 284 11.64 12.67 -28.59
C LEU A 284 12.39 12.98 -27.28
N PRO A 285 13.53 13.70 -27.32
CA PRO A 285 14.37 13.93 -26.14
C PRO A 285 13.61 14.68 -25.02
N GLU A 286 12.64 15.51 -25.36
CA GLU A 286 11.79 16.21 -24.42
C GLU A 286 10.97 15.27 -23.53
N ALA A 287 10.62 14.09 -24.01
CA ALA A 287 9.91 13.09 -23.19
C ALA A 287 10.80 12.56 -22.04
N CYS A 288 12.10 12.44 -22.27
CA CYS A 288 13.07 12.12 -21.21
C CYS A 288 13.35 13.34 -20.31
N ASP A 289 13.47 14.54 -20.88
CA ASP A 289 13.71 15.77 -20.11
C ASP A 289 12.57 16.05 -19.11
N ASN A 290 11.33 15.77 -19.51
CA ASN A 290 10.16 15.94 -18.66
C ASN A 290 10.20 15.06 -17.40
N THR A 291 10.93 13.94 -17.39
CA THR A 291 11.14 13.16 -16.17
C THR A 291 11.88 13.93 -15.10
N LEU A 292 12.86 14.73 -15.51
CA LEU A 292 13.63 15.60 -14.61
C LEU A 292 12.80 16.80 -14.16
N VAL A 293 12.01 17.40 -15.08
CA VAL A 293 11.08 18.50 -14.76
C VAL A 293 10.08 18.06 -13.68
N ILE A 294 9.50 16.87 -13.81
CA ILE A 294 8.61 16.31 -12.77
C ILE A 294 9.38 16.12 -11.48
N ALA A 295 10.55 15.48 -11.50
CA ALA A 295 11.34 15.23 -10.31
C ALA A 295 11.74 16.52 -9.56
N GLU A 296 12.03 17.61 -10.27
CA GLU A 296 12.31 18.93 -9.68
C GLU A 296 11.09 19.52 -8.97
N ARG A 297 9.89 19.34 -9.55
CA ARG A 297 8.62 19.87 -9.04
C ARG A 297 8.11 19.17 -7.79
N ILE A 298 8.54 17.94 -7.54
CA ILE A 298 8.13 17.18 -6.33
C ILE A 298 8.63 17.87 -5.07
N GLY A 299 7.72 18.15 -4.15
CA GLY A 299 8.02 18.73 -2.84
C GLY A 299 8.48 17.70 -1.79
N ASP A 300 8.62 18.16 -0.56
CA ASP A 300 8.92 17.31 0.61
C ASP A 300 7.63 16.71 1.20
N TYR A 301 7.69 15.42 1.53
CA TYR A 301 6.59 14.68 2.15
C TYR A 301 6.74 14.47 3.65
N SER A 302 7.82 14.98 4.27
CA SER A 302 8.19 14.69 5.68
C SER A 302 7.05 14.91 6.65
N GLU A 303 6.27 15.97 6.46
CA GLU A 303 5.14 16.30 7.33
C GLU A 303 4.01 15.25 7.30
N VAL A 304 3.86 14.51 6.16
CA VAL A 304 2.82 13.47 6.01
C VAL A 304 3.18 12.24 6.83
N PHE A 305 4.47 11.96 6.95
CA PHE A 305 5.03 10.82 7.68
C PHE A 305 5.50 11.19 9.11
N ALA A 306 5.32 12.45 9.52
CA ALA A 306 5.63 12.86 10.87
C ALA A 306 4.76 12.10 11.89
N PRO A 307 5.30 11.70 13.03
CA PRO A 307 4.51 11.11 14.10
C PRO A 307 3.40 12.08 14.54
N VAL A 308 2.17 11.64 14.49
CA VAL A 308 1.00 12.38 14.98
C VAL A 308 0.34 11.53 16.06
N ASP A 309 0.10 12.11 17.22
CA ASP A 309 -0.72 11.48 18.25
C ASP A 309 -2.17 11.37 17.73
N ARG A 310 -2.61 10.14 17.51
CA ARG A 310 -3.96 9.80 17.08
C ARG A 310 -4.67 8.91 18.11
N MET A 311 -4.24 9.01 19.38
CA MET A 311 -4.84 8.23 20.46
C MET A 311 -6.33 8.56 20.55
N PRO A 312 -7.22 7.56 20.43
CA PRO A 312 -8.66 7.78 20.52
C PRO A 312 -9.03 8.32 21.91
N GLN A 313 -9.93 9.28 21.97
CA GLN A 313 -10.52 9.72 23.22
C GLN A 313 -11.69 8.81 23.59
N PHE A 314 -11.73 8.29 24.80
CA PHE A 314 -12.86 7.49 25.25
C PHE A 314 -14.12 8.39 25.40
N PRO A 315 -15.24 8.07 24.71
CA PRO A 315 -16.34 9.02 24.61
C PRO A 315 -17.19 9.17 25.87
N ASP A 316 -17.26 8.12 26.71
CA ASP A 316 -18.20 8.04 27.84
C ASP A 316 -17.57 8.50 29.16
N VAL A 317 -16.65 9.46 29.14
CA VAL A 317 -16.12 10.07 30.37
C VAL A 317 -17.17 10.99 30.98
N PRO A 318 -17.54 10.82 32.27
CA PRO A 318 -18.51 11.69 32.93
C PRO A 318 -18.12 13.17 32.89
N GLN A 319 -19.12 14.05 32.81
CA GLN A 319 -18.89 15.50 32.82
C GLN A 319 -18.09 15.94 34.07
N GLY A 320 -17.06 16.72 33.86
CA GLY A 320 -16.17 17.22 34.93
C GLY A 320 -15.02 16.27 35.29
N GLN A 321 -14.91 15.12 34.63
CA GLN A 321 -13.78 14.20 34.78
C GLN A 321 -12.84 14.28 33.59
N THR A 322 -11.59 13.86 33.80
CA THR A 322 -10.59 13.60 32.76
C THR A 322 -10.52 12.11 32.46
N GLN A 323 -9.87 11.73 31.34
CA GLN A 323 -9.60 10.33 31.02
C GLN A 323 -8.85 9.62 32.16
N GLY A 324 -7.84 10.30 32.73
CA GLY A 324 -7.07 9.76 33.86
C GLY A 324 -7.88 9.59 35.13
N SER A 325 -8.68 10.59 35.51
CA SER A 325 -9.52 10.48 36.73
C SER A 325 -10.58 9.39 36.58
N PHE A 326 -11.17 9.23 35.39
CA PHE A 326 -12.13 8.16 35.14
C PHE A 326 -11.47 6.78 35.10
N LEU A 327 -10.26 6.66 34.57
CA LEU A 327 -9.51 5.41 34.64
C LEU A 327 -9.21 5.03 36.11
N ARG A 328 -8.81 5.99 36.97
CA ARG A 328 -8.61 5.77 38.40
C ARG A 328 -9.89 5.30 39.12
N GLU A 329 -11.06 5.81 38.72
CA GLU A 329 -12.34 5.31 39.22
C GLU A 329 -12.58 3.83 38.84
N LYS A 330 -12.32 3.48 37.58
CA LYS A 330 -12.41 2.06 37.10
C LYS A 330 -11.43 1.16 37.84
N ILE A 331 -10.20 1.61 38.06
CA ILE A 331 -9.19 0.91 38.87
C ILE A 331 -9.67 0.64 40.29
N LYS A 332 -10.28 1.65 40.92
CA LYS A 332 -10.85 1.50 42.29
C LYS A 332 -11.93 0.41 42.33
N VAL A 333 -12.81 0.39 41.35
CA VAL A 333 -13.81 -0.67 41.21
C VAL A 333 -13.13 -2.04 41.04
N GLY A 334 -12.09 -2.10 40.18
CA GLY A 334 -11.33 -3.33 39.92
C GLY A 334 -10.59 -3.83 41.15
N LEU A 335 -10.02 -2.95 41.98
CA LEU A 335 -9.41 -3.31 43.26
C LEU A 335 -10.41 -4.03 44.16
N GLY A 336 -11.62 -3.45 44.32
CA GLY A 336 -12.67 -4.10 45.10
C GLY A 336 -13.07 -5.47 44.56
N LEU A 337 -13.15 -5.61 43.23
CA LEU A 337 -13.52 -6.88 42.58
C LEU A 337 -12.44 -7.97 42.71
N ARG A 338 -11.15 -7.61 42.62
CA ARG A 338 -10.03 -8.56 42.59
C ARG A 338 -9.49 -8.89 44.00
N TYR A 339 -9.45 -7.89 44.89
CA TYR A 339 -8.77 -8.01 46.20
C TYR A 339 -9.69 -7.73 47.40
N GLY A 340 -10.98 -7.35 47.16
CA GLY A 340 -11.93 -7.01 48.22
C GLY A 340 -11.69 -5.66 48.86
N GLU A 341 -12.13 -5.46 50.13
CA GLU A 341 -12.10 -4.18 50.83
C GLU A 341 -10.67 -3.73 51.24
N GLN A 342 -9.74 -4.68 51.35
CA GLN A 342 -8.37 -4.41 51.80
C GLN A 342 -7.31 -4.95 50.82
N PRO A 343 -7.09 -4.26 49.70
CA PRO A 343 -6.05 -4.63 48.74
C PRO A 343 -4.66 -4.64 49.40
N PRO A 344 -3.76 -5.58 49.07
CA PRO A 344 -2.38 -5.59 49.54
C PRO A 344 -1.64 -4.28 49.22
N VAL A 345 -0.74 -3.85 50.11
CA VAL A 345 0.05 -2.60 49.91
C VAL A 345 0.86 -2.65 48.63
N GLU A 346 1.45 -3.80 48.31
CA GLU A 346 2.21 -4.03 47.08
C GLU A 346 1.36 -3.77 45.81
N VAL A 347 0.09 -4.15 45.82
CA VAL A 347 -0.85 -3.88 44.70
C VAL A 347 -1.08 -2.37 44.56
N LEU A 348 -1.30 -1.67 45.67
CA LEU A 348 -1.52 -0.21 45.66
C LEU A 348 -0.29 0.55 45.16
N GLU A 349 0.90 0.16 45.64
CA GLU A 349 2.18 0.73 45.18
C GLU A 349 2.38 0.48 43.66
N ARG A 350 2.06 -0.73 43.20
CA ARG A 350 2.14 -1.07 41.77
C ARG A 350 1.16 -0.25 40.91
N VAL A 351 -0.07 -0.04 41.38
CA VAL A 351 -1.04 0.84 40.71
C VAL A 351 -0.51 2.26 40.54
N GLU A 352 0.03 2.85 41.61
CA GLU A 352 0.56 4.23 41.51
C GLU A 352 1.81 4.28 40.63
N THR A 353 2.67 3.27 40.64
CA THR A 353 3.83 3.19 39.76
C THR A 353 3.41 3.14 38.29
N GLU A 354 2.44 2.31 37.94
CA GLU A 354 1.94 2.22 36.55
C GLU A 354 1.20 3.50 36.12
N MET A 355 0.36 4.08 36.97
CA MET A 355 -0.35 5.30 36.66
C MET A 355 0.59 6.50 36.49
N ALA A 356 1.71 6.56 37.24
CA ALA A 356 2.74 7.58 37.06
C ALA A 356 3.42 7.50 35.65
N VAL A 357 3.29 6.41 34.96
CA VAL A 357 3.74 6.24 33.55
C VAL A 357 2.59 6.48 32.58
N ILE A 358 1.43 5.85 32.80
CA ILE A 358 0.29 5.85 31.88
C ILE A 358 -0.29 7.26 31.68
N GLU A 359 -0.48 8.03 32.77
CA GLU A 359 -1.09 9.37 32.71
C GLU A 359 -0.23 10.39 31.94
N PRO A 360 1.07 10.58 32.25
CA PRO A 360 1.91 11.53 31.55
C PRO A 360 2.13 11.15 30.07
N MET A 361 2.11 9.85 29.74
CA MET A 361 2.23 9.38 28.37
C MET A 361 0.91 9.51 27.56
N GLY A 362 -0.20 9.95 28.19
CA GLY A 362 -1.48 10.16 27.51
C GLY A 362 -2.28 8.88 27.21
N PHE A 363 -1.90 7.72 27.77
CA PHE A 363 -2.52 6.44 27.45
C PHE A 363 -3.76 6.06 28.27
N SER A 364 -4.23 6.93 29.18
CA SER A 364 -5.44 6.66 29.98
C SER A 364 -6.66 6.35 29.12
N SER A 365 -6.86 7.09 28.03
CA SER A 365 -7.95 6.83 27.09
C SER A 365 -7.84 5.47 26.41
N TYR A 366 -6.64 5.05 26.02
CA TYR A 366 -6.40 3.75 25.41
C TYR A 366 -6.84 2.60 26.33
N PHE A 367 -6.46 2.63 27.61
CA PHE A 367 -6.91 1.64 28.58
C PHE A 367 -8.44 1.62 28.73
N LEU A 368 -9.08 2.79 28.75
CA LEU A 368 -10.54 2.87 28.81
C LEU A 368 -11.20 2.27 27.59
N VAL A 369 -10.72 2.54 26.38
CA VAL A 369 -11.22 1.97 25.13
C VAL A 369 -11.09 0.45 25.13
N VAL A 370 -9.92 -0.08 25.49
CA VAL A 370 -9.68 -1.52 25.49
C VAL A 370 -10.51 -2.23 26.57
N ALA A 371 -10.62 -1.64 27.78
CA ALA A 371 -11.46 -2.15 28.85
C ALA A 371 -12.95 -2.19 28.46
N ASP A 372 -13.41 -1.18 27.77
CA ASP A 372 -14.78 -1.08 27.28
C ASP A 372 -15.10 -2.20 26.25
N ILE A 373 -14.20 -2.44 25.31
CA ILE A 373 -14.35 -3.53 24.33
C ILE A 373 -14.44 -4.89 25.06
N CYS A 374 -13.56 -5.13 26.02
CA CYS A 374 -13.58 -6.35 26.83
C CYS A 374 -14.86 -6.47 27.67
N GLN A 375 -15.33 -5.36 28.27
CA GLN A 375 -16.56 -5.35 29.07
C GLN A 375 -17.79 -5.62 28.21
N TYR A 376 -17.88 -4.98 27.03
CA TYR A 376 -18.97 -5.26 26.08
C TYR A 376 -19.02 -6.75 25.69
N ALA A 377 -17.87 -7.36 25.41
CA ALA A 377 -17.80 -8.78 25.07
C ALA A 377 -18.43 -9.63 26.18
N ARG A 378 -18.04 -9.41 27.44
CA ARG A 378 -18.57 -10.14 28.60
C ARG A 378 -20.06 -9.94 28.79
N ASP A 379 -20.52 -8.69 28.73
CA ASP A 379 -21.95 -8.34 28.92
C ASP A 379 -22.84 -8.95 27.82
N ASN A 380 -22.24 -9.26 26.67
CA ASN A 380 -22.93 -9.84 25.52
C ASN A 380 -22.63 -11.33 25.29
N GLY A 381 -22.02 -12.01 26.27
CA GLY A 381 -21.77 -13.44 26.24
C GLY A 381 -20.71 -13.87 25.19
N VAL A 382 -19.83 -12.95 24.81
CA VAL A 382 -18.66 -13.26 23.96
C VAL A 382 -17.48 -13.65 24.86
N PRO A 383 -16.98 -14.88 24.78
CA PRO A 383 -15.80 -15.29 25.52
C PRO A 383 -14.59 -14.41 25.18
N VAL A 384 -13.89 -13.96 26.23
CA VAL A 384 -12.66 -13.17 26.15
C VAL A 384 -11.52 -13.99 26.69
N GLY A 385 -10.40 -14.05 25.97
CA GLY A 385 -9.19 -14.73 26.41
C GLY A 385 -8.59 -14.10 27.68
N PRO A 386 -7.74 -14.83 28.42
CA PRO A 386 -7.17 -14.35 29.68
C PRO A 386 -6.14 -13.23 29.50
N GLY A 387 -5.82 -12.88 28.28
CA GLY A 387 -4.75 -11.95 27.89
C GLY A 387 -3.47 -12.69 27.49
N ARG A 388 -2.69 -12.04 26.64
CA ARG A 388 -1.40 -12.52 26.14
C ARG A 388 -0.44 -11.36 25.87
N GLY A 389 0.79 -11.68 25.52
CA GLY A 389 1.80 -10.66 25.21
C GLY A 389 2.25 -9.84 26.42
N SER A 390 2.70 -8.62 26.17
CA SER A 390 3.25 -7.73 27.20
C SER A 390 2.18 -7.12 28.12
N ALA A 391 0.94 -6.96 27.64
CA ALA A 391 -0.16 -6.37 28.40
C ALA A 391 -0.48 -7.13 29.70
N THR A 392 -0.19 -8.44 29.79
CA THR A 392 -0.35 -9.25 30.99
C THR A 392 0.55 -8.78 32.15
N GLY A 393 1.59 -7.98 31.87
CA GLY A 393 2.46 -7.38 32.88
C GLY A 393 1.86 -6.13 33.57
N SER A 394 0.69 -5.62 33.13
CA SER A 394 0.07 -4.44 33.69
C SER A 394 -1.00 -4.78 34.73
N MET A 395 -0.83 -4.24 35.95
CA MET A 395 -1.83 -4.28 37.00
C MET A 395 -3.08 -3.50 36.61
N ILE A 396 -2.93 -2.37 35.90
CA ILE A 396 -4.07 -1.58 35.40
C ILE A 396 -4.90 -2.41 34.42
N ALA A 397 -4.26 -3.15 33.50
CA ALA A 397 -4.97 -4.06 32.58
C ALA A 397 -5.71 -5.18 33.33
N TYR A 398 -5.13 -5.72 34.39
CA TYR A 398 -5.76 -6.73 35.24
C TYR A 398 -6.96 -6.17 36.02
N LEU A 399 -6.83 -5.01 36.63
CA LEU A 399 -7.90 -4.37 37.42
C LEU A 399 -9.05 -3.89 36.53
N THR A 400 -8.78 -3.42 35.31
CA THR A 400 -9.80 -3.02 34.34
C THR A 400 -10.35 -4.20 33.55
N ARG A 401 -9.95 -5.42 33.88
CA ARG A 401 -10.41 -6.66 33.26
C ARG A 401 -10.09 -6.78 31.77
N ILE A 402 -9.01 -6.13 31.33
CA ILE A 402 -8.41 -6.36 30.02
C ILE A 402 -7.73 -7.72 30.01
N THR A 403 -7.02 -8.04 31.11
CA THR A 403 -6.38 -9.34 31.34
C THR A 403 -6.95 -10.03 32.58
N GLU A 404 -6.77 -11.36 32.68
CA GLU A 404 -7.23 -12.17 33.81
C GLU A 404 -6.05 -12.80 34.58
N LEU A 405 -4.80 -12.40 34.30
CA LEU A 405 -3.60 -12.85 34.97
C LEU A 405 -3.11 -11.77 35.94
N ASP A 406 -2.96 -12.11 37.24
CA ASP A 406 -2.40 -11.22 38.23
C ASP A 406 -0.89 -11.04 37.99
N PRO A 407 -0.42 -9.84 37.62
CA PRO A 407 1.00 -9.65 37.30
C PRO A 407 1.93 -9.76 38.51
N ILE A 408 1.44 -9.59 39.74
CA ILE A 408 2.25 -9.77 40.96
C ILE A 408 2.41 -11.25 41.25
N GLU A 409 1.31 -12.00 41.27
CA GLU A 409 1.35 -13.47 41.51
C GLU A 409 2.26 -14.17 40.50
N HIS A 410 2.19 -13.77 39.25
CA HIS A 410 2.98 -14.33 38.14
C HIS A 410 4.33 -13.65 37.91
N LYS A 411 4.72 -12.68 38.73
CA LYS A 411 5.99 -11.93 38.67
C LYS A 411 6.27 -11.32 37.28
N LEU A 412 5.22 -10.73 36.67
CA LEU A 412 5.29 -10.11 35.36
C LEU A 412 5.73 -8.63 35.49
N LEU A 413 6.56 -8.18 34.53
CA LEU A 413 7.15 -6.85 34.53
C LEU A 413 6.32 -5.88 33.66
N PHE A 414 5.94 -4.74 34.24
CA PHE A 414 5.23 -3.67 33.54
C PHE A 414 6.09 -2.98 32.47
N GLU A 415 7.39 -2.86 32.73
CA GLU A 415 8.36 -2.21 31.85
C GLU A 415 8.51 -2.92 30.49
N ARG A 416 8.05 -4.14 30.37
CA ARG A 416 7.94 -4.87 29.08
C ARG A 416 6.75 -4.40 28.26
N PHE A 417 5.73 -3.85 28.90
CA PHE A 417 4.53 -3.34 28.25
C PHE A 417 4.64 -1.84 27.95
N LEU A 418 4.95 -1.04 28.96
CA LEU A 418 5.19 0.41 28.83
C LEU A 418 6.50 0.79 29.50
N ASN A 419 7.32 1.56 28.78
CA ASN A 419 8.58 2.09 29.28
C ASN A 419 8.71 3.55 28.86
N PRO A 420 8.86 4.51 29.78
CA PRO A 420 9.03 5.93 29.45
C PRO A 420 10.22 6.23 28.54
N GLU A 421 11.25 5.36 28.54
CA GLU A 421 12.43 5.49 27.68
C GLU A 421 12.16 5.03 26.23
N ARG A 422 11.07 4.33 26.00
CA ARG A 422 10.61 3.89 24.67
C ARG A 422 9.25 4.50 24.36
N ILE A 423 9.23 5.53 23.53
CA ILE A 423 7.98 6.18 23.06
C ILE A 423 7.30 5.30 22.00
N ASN A 424 6.91 4.10 22.39
CA ASN A 424 6.04 3.25 21.55
C ASN A 424 4.64 3.24 22.15
N PRO A 425 3.59 3.42 21.33
CA PRO A 425 2.22 3.21 21.80
C PRO A 425 2.05 1.81 22.37
N PRO A 426 1.21 1.63 23.42
CA PRO A 426 0.90 0.30 23.93
C PRO A 426 0.16 -0.53 22.87
N ASP A 427 0.46 -1.81 22.84
CA ASP A 427 -0.20 -2.79 21.99
C ASP A 427 -0.82 -3.88 22.87
N VAL A 428 -2.15 -4.00 22.81
CA VAL A 428 -2.89 -5.02 23.56
C VAL A 428 -3.53 -5.99 22.58
N ASP A 429 -3.08 -7.22 22.65
CA ASP A 429 -3.69 -8.33 21.91
C ASP A 429 -4.93 -8.86 22.64
N LEU A 430 -6.08 -8.80 22.00
CA LEU A 430 -7.35 -9.33 22.51
C LEU A 430 -7.79 -10.56 21.72
N ASP A 431 -8.07 -11.64 22.44
CA ASP A 431 -8.60 -12.87 21.87
C ASP A 431 -10.09 -12.99 22.17
N PHE A 432 -10.92 -13.12 21.14
CA PHE A 432 -12.36 -13.35 21.23
C PHE A 432 -12.75 -14.63 20.49
N ASP A 433 -13.90 -15.23 20.87
CA ASP A 433 -14.50 -16.34 20.13
C ASP A 433 -14.66 -15.97 18.64
N ASP A 434 -14.04 -16.72 17.75
CA ASP A 434 -14.02 -16.48 16.31
C ASP A 434 -15.41 -16.46 15.69
N ARG A 435 -16.35 -17.24 16.23
CA ARG A 435 -17.75 -17.29 15.79
C ARG A 435 -18.51 -15.98 16.05
N GLN A 436 -18.02 -15.15 16.97
CA GLN A 436 -18.63 -13.89 17.38
C GLN A 436 -17.76 -12.66 17.05
N ARG A 437 -16.67 -12.86 16.31
CA ARG A 437 -15.75 -11.78 15.95
C ARG A 437 -16.46 -10.60 15.26
N ASP A 438 -17.39 -10.88 14.36
CA ASP A 438 -18.14 -9.85 13.63
C ASP A 438 -19.02 -8.99 14.55
N LYS A 439 -19.50 -9.53 15.68
CA LYS A 439 -20.24 -8.78 16.69
C LYS A 439 -19.33 -7.75 17.37
N MET A 440 -18.08 -8.13 17.66
CA MET A 440 -17.11 -7.24 18.26
C MET A 440 -16.69 -6.13 17.29
N VAL A 441 -16.44 -6.47 16.02
CA VAL A 441 -16.11 -5.48 14.98
C VAL A 441 -17.25 -4.46 14.81
N ARG A 442 -18.51 -4.92 14.77
CA ARG A 442 -19.68 -4.01 14.69
C ARG A 442 -19.76 -3.09 15.90
N TYR A 443 -19.58 -3.62 17.10
CA TYR A 443 -19.59 -2.80 18.31
C TYR A 443 -18.57 -1.65 18.25
N VAL A 444 -17.34 -1.95 17.83
CA VAL A 444 -16.30 -0.93 17.72
C VAL A 444 -16.68 0.12 16.67
N ILE A 445 -17.20 -0.30 15.52
CA ILE A 445 -17.67 0.61 14.46
C ILE A 445 -18.84 1.49 14.96
N ASP A 446 -19.84 0.88 15.60
CA ASP A 446 -21.05 1.59 16.07
C ASP A 446 -20.71 2.60 17.19
N LYS A 447 -19.80 2.23 18.10
CA LYS A 447 -19.44 3.08 19.24
C LYS A 447 -18.44 4.17 18.88
N TYR A 448 -17.40 3.83 18.14
CA TYR A 448 -16.29 4.76 17.86
C TYR A 448 -16.39 5.43 16.47
N GLY A 449 -17.31 4.97 15.63
CA GLY A 449 -17.61 5.54 14.32
C GLY A 449 -16.82 4.89 13.16
N THR A 450 -17.48 4.79 12.01
CA THR A 450 -16.91 4.23 10.78
C THR A 450 -15.67 5.00 10.31
N GLU A 451 -15.64 6.32 10.53
CA GLU A 451 -14.51 7.18 10.15
C GLU A 451 -13.26 6.97 11.02
N TYR A 452 -13.40 6.34 12.19
CA TYR A 452 -12.33 6.13 13.17
C TYR A 452 -11.95 4.67 13.35
N THR A 453 -12.58 3.78 12.60
CA THR A 453 -12.37 2.33 12.72
C THR A 453 -11.94 1.77 11.37
N ALA A 454 -10.83 1.04 11.35
CA ALA A 454 -10.33 0.40 10.14
C ALA A 454 -9.69 -0.95 10.46
N GLN A 455 -9.71 -1.86 9.48
CA GLN A 455 -8.87 -3.04 9.51
C GLN A 455 -7.54 -2.72 8.81
N VAL A 456 -6.44 -3.17 9.39
CA VAL A 456 -5.09 -2.96 8.86
C VAL A 456 -4.67 -4.18 8.06
N ASN A 457 -4.12 -3.95 6.87
CA ASN A 457 -3.55 -5.01 6.05
C ASN A 457 -2.29 -5.59 6.72
N THR A 458 -2.12 -6.90 6.59
CA THR A 458 -0.92 -7.59 7.01
C THR A 458 -0.15 -8.06 5.78
N PHE A 459 1.14 -7.72 5.70
CA PHE A 459 2.04 -8.16 4.65
C PHE A 459 2.88 -9.31 5.15
N SER A 460 2.95 -10.38 4.36
CA SER A 460 3.85 -11.50 4.62
C SER A 460 4.73 -11.77 3.40
N THR A 461 5.98 -12.13 3.66
CA THR A 461 6.92 -12.53 2.62
C THR A 461 6.83 -14.01 2.34
N ILE A 462 7.08 -14.40 1.10
CA ILE A 462 7.29 -15.80 0.73
C ILE A 462 8.61 -16.25 1.39
N LYS A 463 8.51 -17.06 2.44
CA LYS A 463 9.67 -17.61 3.13
C LYS A 463 10.24 -18.82 2.38
N ALA A 464 11.48 -19.20 2.71
CA ALA A 464 12.24 -20.24 2.01
C ALA A 464 11.47 -21.55 1.76
N LYS A 465 10.73 -22.08 2.76
CA LYS A 465 9.93 -23.31 2.60
C LYS A 465 8.76 -23.14 1.62
N ALA A 466 8.10 -21.98 1.63
CA ALA A 466 7.05 -21.68 0.67
C ALA A 466 7.63 -21.46 -0.72
N ALA A 467 8.73 -20.70 -0.85
CA ALA A 467 9.42 -20.49 -2.11
C ALA A 467 9.84 -21.79 -2.81
N VAL A 468 10.37 -22.77 -2.05
CA VAL A 468 10.71 -24.10 -2.60
C VAL A 468 9.48 -24.82 -3.13
N LYS A 469 8.36 -24.77 -2.42
CA LYS A 469 7.10 -25.42 -2.86
C LYS A 469 6.52 -24.74 -4.10
N ASP A 470 6.55 -23.41 -4.13
CA ASP A 470 6.11 -22.64 -5.29
C ASP A 470 7.02 -22.90 -6.51
N ALA A 471 8.35 -22.84 -6.36
CA ALA A 471 9.29 -23.18 -7.42
C ALA A 471 9.07 -24.61 -7.94
N ASN A 472 8.89 -25.58 -7.03
CA ASN A 472 8.58 -26.98 -7.41
C ASN A 472 7.33 -27.07 -8.26
N ARG A 473 6.26 -26.33 -7.89
CA ARG A 473 4.99 -26.30 -8.61
C ARG A 473 5.13 -25.67 -10.00
N ILE A 474 5.72 -24.46 -10.08
CA ILE A 474 5.82 -23.72 -11.35
C ILE A 474 6.74 -24.39 -12.36
N LEU A 475 7.73 -25.15 -11.89
CA LEU A 475 8.65 -25.92 -12.73
C LEU A 475 8.11 -27.32 -13.08
N GLY A 476 6.89 -27.65 -12.68
CA GLY A 476 6.22 -28.91 -13.02
C GLY A 476 6.75 -30.16 -12.32
N PHE A 477 7.53 -29.99 -11.23
CA PHE A 477 8.00 -31.13 -10.45
C PHE A 477 6.90 -31.78 -9.60
N PRO A 478 6.99 -33.10 -9.29
CA PRO A 478 6.05 -33.76 -8.40
C PRO A 478 5.98 -33.08 -7.02
N PHE A 479 4.78 -32.92 -6.47
CA PHE A 479 4.54 -32.29 -5.16
C PHE A 479 5.41 -32.89 -4.05
N ALA A 480 5.58 -34.23 -4.06
CA ALA A 480 6.38 -34.96 -3.07
C ALA A 480 7.85 -34.47 -2.99
N LEU A 481 8.44 -34.03 -4.10
CA LEU A 481 9.81 -33.50 -4.13
C LEU A 481 9.91 -32.21 -3.34
N GLY A 482 8.99 -31.25 -3.54
CA GLY A 482 8.94 -30.00 -2.80
C GLY A 482 8.73 -30.22 -1.28
N GLU A 483 7.89 -31.19 -0.91
CA GLU A 483 7.70 -31.60 0.48
C GLU A 483 8.97 -32.20 1.09
N GLN A 484 9.69 -33.06 0.38
CA GLN A 484 10.95 -33.66 0.85
C GLN A 484 12.02 -32.59 1.08
N ILE A 485 12.20 -31.67 0.12
CA ILE A 485 13.16 -30.57 0.24
C ILE A 485 12.77 -29.68 1.44
N SER A 486 11.50 -29.27 1.55
CA SER A 486 11.02 -28.42 2.63
C SER A 486 11.20 -29.04 4.03
N LYS A 487 11.06 -30.38 4.14
CA LYS A 487 11.30 -31.12 5.38
C LYS A 487 12.78 -31.25 5.74
N ALA A 488 13.65 -31.29 4.73
CA ALA A 488 15.10 -31.35 4.92
C ALA A 488 15.71 -29.97 5.30
N MET A 489 14.96 -28.87 5.11
CA MET A 489 15.43 -27.55 5.51
C MET A 489 15.47 -27.41 7.03
N PRO A 490 16.50 -26.78 7.59
CA PRO A 490 16.57 -26.54 9.03
C PRO A 490 15.38 -25.70 9.52
N PRO A 491 14.98 -25.83 10.79
CA PRO A 491 13.95 -24.98 11.36
C PRO A 491 14.42 -23.51 11.40
N ASP A 492 13.48 -22.58 11.24
CA ASP A 492 13.76 -21.16 11.36
C ASP A 492 14.35 -20.85 12.75
N VAL A 493 15.53 -20.26 12.79
CA VAL A 493 16.15 -19.84 14.05
C VAL A 493 15.76 -18.39 14.31
N MET A 494 14.93 -18.14 15.33
CA MET A 494 14.50 -16.80 15.77
C MET A 494 13.91 -15.90 14.67
N GLY A 495 13.10 -16.45 13.77
CA GLY A 495 12.46 -15.66 12.71
C GLY A 495 13.38 -15.18 11.58
N LYS A 496 14.64 -15.60 11.55
CA LYS A 496 15.57 -15.45 10.44
C LYS A 496 15.51 -16.74 9.62
N GLY A 497 14.62 -16.76 8.65
CA GLY A 497 14.52 -17.83 7.67
C GLY A 497 14.93 -17.33 6.31
#